data_e2e12bfa233984ea2f995702a8c6b85b
#
_entry.id   e2e12bfa233984ea2f995702a8c6b85b
#
_cell.length_a   1.000
_cell.length_b   1.000
_cell.length_c   1.000
_cell.angle_alpha   90.00
_cell.angle_beta   90.00
_cell.angle_gamma   90.00
#
_symmetry.space_group_name_H-M   'P 1'
#
loop_
_entity.id
_entity.type
_entity.pdbx_description
1 polymer ?
#
loop_
_entity_poly.entity_id
_entity_poly.type
_entity_poly.pdbx_seq_one_letter_code
_entity_poly.pdbx_strand_id
1 'polypeptide(L)'
;MRTQTPFMPMDFDSSSPLGILDRIGWWGALGMIAVALVYTFFMLIVSRGAPRHGGSSQPDAPLLIVILMPCLNEAAVIGASVRRLISIPDPGLRIMVIDDGSDDDTAQVAAQAGDERVEVVRRRPPHARLGKGEALNDALSIVRSRCTTASSSRVVVGVMDADGRLDPHAIEEVRRAFAPQEVGAVQMGVRINNRFGSLLARMQDMEFVIFTEVFQRGRRRVHSVGMGGNAQFVRLSALDALGPRPWTRSLTEDF
;
A
#
# COMPACT_ATOMS: atom_id res chain seq x y z
N MET A 1 55.61 33.33 -0.23
CA MET A 1 55.35 32.79 1.10
C MET A 1 53.90 33.11 1.46
N ARG A 2 52.98 32.15 1.32
CA ARG A 2 51.58 32.28 1.81
C ARG A 2 51.53 31.63 3.19
N THR A 3 51.35 32.46 4.22
CA THR A 3 51.14 32.01 5.58
C THR A 3 49.75 31.35 5.66
N GLN A 4 49.71 30.03 5.85
CA GLN A 4 48.51 29.30 6.22
C GLN A 4 48.15 29.69 7.65
N THR A 5 46.98 30.33 7.84
CA THR A 5 46.40 30.50 9.16
C THR A 5 45.95 29.12 9.65
N PRO A 6 46.37 28.69 10.83
CA PRO A 6 45.90 27.41 11.39
C PRO A 6 44.38 27.49 11.67
N PHE A 7 43.65 26.48 11.24
CA PHE A 7 42.26 26.29 11.60
C PHE A 7 42.17 26.11 13.13
N MET A 8 41.71 27.16 13.80
CA MET A 8 41.47 27.12 15.24
C MET A 8 40.24 26.25 15.48
N PRO A 9 40.29 25.14 16.25
CA PRO A 9 39.07 24.43 16.66
C PRO A 9 38.23 25.43 17.48
N MET A 10 36.95 25.61 17.13
CA MET A 10 36.02 26.35 17.95
C MET A 10 35.78 25.53 19.23
N ASP A 11 36.48 25.89 20.30
CA ASP A 11 36.16 25.44 21.65
C ASP A 11 34.80 26.08 22.04
N PHE A 12 33.70 25.37 21.82
CA PHE A 12 32.40 25.74 22.37
C PHE A 12 32.46 25.57 23.90
N ASP A 13 32.47 26.71 24.60
CA ASP A 13 32.33 26.71 26.05
C ASP A 13 31.08 25.89 26.44
N SER A 14 31.32 24.72 27.04
CA SER A 14 30.27 23.74 27.40
C SER A 14 29.28 24.27 28.45
N SER A 15 29.56 25.41 29.06
CA SER A 15 28.71 26.08 30.06
C SER A 15 27.87 27.21 29.45
N SER A 16 28.10 27.57 28.17
CA SER A 16 27.25 28.54 27.48
C SER A 16 25.86 27.99 27.19
N PRO A 17 24.79 28.84 27.14
CA PRO A 17 23.44 28.40 26.79
C PRO A 17 23.38 27.64 25.46
N LEU A 18 24.19 27.99 24.48
CA LEU A 18 24.33 27.30 23.19
C LEU A 18 24.96 25.91 23.37
N GLY A 19 26.00 25.77 24.17
CA GLY A 19 26.63 24.50 24.48
C GLY A 19 25.70 23.56 25.25
N ILE A 20 24.82 24.08 26.10
CA ILE A 20 23.81 23.28 26.82
C ILE A 20 22.75 22.78 25.83
N LEU A 21 22.23 23.63 24.91
CA LEU A 21 21.27 23.24 23.89
C LEU A 21 21.80 22.19 22.94
N ASP A 22 23.07 22.30 22.54
CA ASP A 22 23.76 21.32 21.69
C ASP A 22 23.85 19.95 22.41
N ARG A 23 24.23 19.93 23.69
CA ARG A 23 24.27 18.70 24.49
C ARG A 23 22.89 18.05 24.64
N ILE A 24 21.83 18.83 24.89
CA ILE A 24 20.45 18.35 24.96
C ILE A 24 20.08 17.75 23.60
N GLY A 25 20.41 18.40 22.48
CA GLY A 25 20.20 17.92 21.12
C GLY A 25 20.88 16.58 20.88
N TRP A 26 22.14 16.43 21.24
CA TRP A 26 22.91 15.18 21.10
C TRP A 26 22.34 14.05 21.95
N TRP A 27 22.02 14.29 23.22
CA TRP A 27 21.40 13.28 24.08
C TRP A 27 20.00 12.91 23.61
N GLY A 28 19.24 13.87 23.11
CA GLY A 28 17.93 13.63 22.47
C GLY A 28 18.05 12.74 21.22
N ALA A 29 19.01 13.05 20.35
CA ALA A 29 19.28 12.25 19.16
C ALA A 29 19.71 10.81 19.51
N LEU A 30 20.64 10.66 20.45
CA LEU A 30 21.07 9.33 20.93
C LEU A 30 19.92 8.55 21.56
N GLY A 31 19.08 9.22 22.34
CA GLY A 31 17.88 8.61 22.92
C GLY A 31 16.91 8.12 21.86
N MET A 32 16.63 8.92 20.82
CA MET A 32 15.78 8.50 19.69
C MET A 32 16.38 7.31 18.93
N ILE A 33 17.69 7.32 18.67
CA ILE A 33 18.36 6.19 18.02
C ILE A 33 18.24 4.93 18.88
N ALA A 34 18.47 5.02 20.19
CA ALA A 34 18.35 3.89 21.10
C ALA A 34 16.93 3.30 21.09
N VAL A 35 15.90 4.16 21.15
CA VAL A 35 14.49 3.73 21.06
C VAL A 35 14.22 3.05 19.72
N ALA A 36 14.67 3.61 18.61
CA ALA A 36 14.50 3.02 17.27
C ALA A 36 15.17 1.64 17.16
N LEU A 37 16.39 1.49 17.72
CA LEU A 37 17.10 0.22 17.74
C LEU A 37 16.38 -0.83 18.59
N VAL A 38 15.92 -0.46 19.79
CA VAL A 38 15.15 -1.35 20.67
C VAL A 38 13.85 -1.77 19.97
N TYR A 39 13.12 -0.84 19.37
CA TYR A 39 11.92 -1.15 18.62
C TYR A 39 12.19 -2.10 17.44
N THR A 40 13.22 -1.82 16.65
CA THR A 40 13.61 -2.67 15.51
C THR A 40 13.99 -4.08 15.97
N PHE A 41 14.77 -4.19 17.06
CA PHE A 41 15.18 -5.47 17.63
C PHE A 41 13.97 -6.26 18.18
N PHE A 42 13.06 -5.57 18.87
CA PHE A 42 11.81 -6.16 19.33
C PHE A 42 10.98 -6.68 18.15
N MET A 43 10.77 -5.90 17.09
CA MET A 43 10.05 -6.32 15.89
C MET A 43 10.73 -7.51 15.20
N LEU A 44 12.06 -7.54 15.16
CA LEU A 44 12.83 -8.65 14.61
C LEU A 44 12.60 -9.96 15.39
N ILE A 45 12.54 -9.91 16.71
CA ILE A 45 12.26 -11.08 17.56
C ILE A 45 10.82 -11.55 17.35
N VAL A 46 9.87 -10.64 17.43
CA VAL A 46 8.44 -10.95 17.31
C VAL A 46 8.09 -11.47 15.91
N SER A 47 8.72 -10.96 14.85
CA SER A 47 8.49 -11.40 13.47
C SER A 47 8.91 -12.84 13.22
N ARG A 48 9.95 -13.36 13.93
CA ARG A 48 10.45 -14.74 13.75
C ARG A 48 9.40 -15.79 14.08
N GLY A 49 8.53 -15.52 15.02
CA GLY A 49 7.48 -16.46 15.43
C GLY A 49 6.14 -16.24 14.70
N ALA A 50 6.04 -15.26 13.84
CA ALA A 50 4.79 -14.98 13.12
C ALA A 50 4.69 -15.85 11.85
N PRO A 51 3.54 -16.48 11.55
CA PRO A 51 3.35 -17.26 10.34
C PRO A 51 3.56 -16.39 9.10
N ARG A 52 4.19 -16.96 8.06
CA ARG A 52 4.47 -16.25 6.80
C ARG A 52 3.22 -16.06 5.96
N HIS A 53 2.27 -16.97 6.05
CA HIS A 53 1.07 -16.99 5.23
C HIS A 53 -0.18 -17.06 6.12
N GLY A 54 -1.31 -16.61 5.59
CA GLY A 54 -2.62 -16.91 6.18
C GLY A 54 -2.88 -18.41 6.18
N GLY A 55 -3.88 -18.86 6.94
CA GLY A 55 -4.19 -20.27 7.13
C GLY A 55 -4.29 -21.08 5.84
N SER A 56 -4.14 -22.40 5.96
CA SER A 56 -4.17 -23.35 4.82
C SER A 56 -5.59 -23.65 4.31
N SER A 57 -6.61 -23.05 4.89
CA SER A 57 -8.01 -23.30 4.55
C SER A 57 -8.41 -22.55 3.28
N GLN A 58 -9.17 -23.22 2.40
CA GLN A 58 -9.91 -22.52 1.36
C GLN A 58 -11.16 -21.88 1.97
N PRO A 59 -11.64 -20.74 1.42
CA PRO A 59 -12.90 -20.16 1.87
C PRO A 59 -14.06 -21.14 1.63
N ASP A 60 -14.96 -21.27 2.60
CA ASP A 60 -16.16 -22.11 2.51
C ASP A 60 -17.12 -21.67 1.39
N ALA A 61 -16.98 -20.44 0.91
CA ALA A 61 -17.77 -19.86 -0.18
C ALA A 61 -16.88 -18.99 -1.10
N PRO A 62 -17.23 -18.89 -2.40
CA PRO A 62 -16.47 -18.10 -3.35
C PRO A 62 -16.46 -16.61 -2.95
N LEU A 63 -15.27 -16.02 -2.90
CA LEU A 63 -15.08 -14.59 -2.70
C LEU A 63 -15.10 -13.86 -4.03
N LEU A 64 -15.80 -12.73 -4.09
CA LEU A 64 -15.67 -11.75 -5.16
C LEU A 64 -14.50 -10.79 -4.81
N ILE A 65 -13.51 -10.71 -5.65
CA ILE A 65 -12.38 -9.79 -5.48
C ILE A 65 -12.51 -8.68 -6.51
N VAL A 66 -12.64 -7.44 -6.05
CA VAL A 66 -12.74 -6.25 -6.91
C VAL A 66 -11.47 -5.43 -6.73
N ILE A 67 -10.64 -5.34 -7.77
CA ILE A 67 -9.44 -4.49 -7.75
C ILE A 67 -9.80 -3.11 -8.26
N LEU A 68 -9.61 -2.09 -7.44
CA LEU A 68 -9.75 -0.69 -7.76
C LEU A 68 -8.39 -0.15 -8.23
N MET A 69 -8.36 0.42 -9.45
CA MET A 69 -7.16 0.99 -10.06
C MET A 69 -7.38 2.47 -10.36
N PRO A 70 -7.09 3.38 -9.43
CA PRO A 70 -7.15 4.81 -9.69
C PRO A 70 -6.04 5.21 -10.66
N CYS A 71 -6.41 5.97 -11.70
CA CYS A 71 -5.51 6.38 -12.79
C CYS A 71 -5.69 7.85 -13.12
N LEU A 72 -4.60 8.54 -13.39
CA LEU A 72 -4.58 9.90 -13.93
C LEU A 72 -3.38 10.05 -14.88
N ASN A 73 -3.64 10.12 -16.19
CA ASN A 73 -2.61 10.21 -17.24
C ASN A 73 -1.63 9.02 -17.24
N GLU A 74 -2.19 7.80 -17.23
CA GLU A 74 -1.46 6.53 -17.14
C GLU A 74 -1.56 5.68 -18.43
N ALA A 75 -1.86 6.30 -19.59
CA ALA A 75 -2.03 5.60 -20.87
C ALA A 75 -0.83 4.70 -21.23
N ALA A 76 0.39 5.10 -20.83
CA ALA A 76 1.62 4.35 -21.12
C ALA A 76 1.69 2.98 -20.42
N VAL A 77 1.05 2.80 -19.26
CA VAL A 77 1.24 1.62 -18.40
C VAL A 77 -0.04 0.83 -18.18
N ILE A 78 -1.21 1.49 -18.14
CA ILE A 78 -2.48 0.88 -17.73
C ILE A 78 -2.86 -0.34 -18.56
N GLY A 79 -2.68 -0.29 -19.88
CA GLY A 79 -3.02 -1.41 -20.77
C GLY A 79 -2.21 -2.68 -20.47
N ALA A 80 -0.94 -2.54 -20.10
CA ALA A 80 -0.12 -3.67 -19.72
C ALA A 80 -0.53 -4.25 -18.35
N SER A 81 -0.91 -3.40 -17.41
CA SER A 81 -1.36 -3.80 -16.08
C SER A 81 -2.72 -4.52 -16.14
N VAL A 82 -3.67 -4.00 -16.91
CA VAL A 82 -4.96 -4.65 -17.14
C VAL A 82 -4.77 -6.03 -17.78
N ARG A 83 -3.97 -6.16 -18.87
CA ARG A 83 -3.71 -7.45 -19.52
C ARG A 83 -3.10 -8.49 -18.56
N ARG A 84 -2.23 -8.08 -17.65
CA ARG A 84 -1.66 -8.98 -16.63
C ARG A 84 -2.72 -9.45 -15.65
N LEU A 85 -3.59 -8.57 -15.18
CA LEU A 85 -4.66 -8.94 -14.25
C LEU A 85 -5.66 -9.90 -14.88
N ILE A 86 -6.10 -9.67 -16.12
CA ILE A 86 -7.03 -10.58 -16.81
C ILE A 86 -6.39 -11.90 -17.19
N SER A 87 -5.05 -11.99 -17.25
CA SER A 87 -4.36 -13.26 -17.44
C SER A 87 -4.44 -14.19 -16.23
N ILE A 88 -4.83 -13.69 -15.06
CA ILE A 88 -5.08 -14.51 -13.89
C ILE A 88 -6.42 -15.25 -14.08
N PRO A 89 -6.41 -16.59 -14.08
CA PRO A 89 -7.61 -17.40 -14.37
C PRO A 89 -8.50 -17.52 -13.14
N ASP A 90 -9.12 -16.41 -12.71
CA ASP A 90 -9.99 -16.37 -11.55
C ASP A 90 -11.37 -15.82 -11.94
N PRO A 91 -12.45 -16.63 -11.85
CA PRO A 91 -13.80 -16.23 -12.26
C PRO A 91 -14.44 -15.20 -11.33
N GLY A 92 -13.96 -15.09 -10.08
CA GLY A 92 -14.42 -14.12 -9.09
C GLY A 92 -13.57 -12.84 -9.05
N LEU A 93 -12.62 -12.64 -9.98
CA LEU A 93 -11.85 -11.41 -10.10
C LEU A 93 -12.59 -10.39 -10.98
N ARG A 94 -12.70 -9.17 -10.49
CA ARG A 94 -13.18 -7.99 -11.23
C ARG A 94 -12.19 -6.87 -11.10
N ILE A 95 -12.09 -6.04 -12.13
CA ILE A 95 -11.14 -4.93 -12.19
C ILE A 95 -11.94 -3.67 -12.50
N MET A 96 -11.85 -2.67 -11.66
CA MET A 96 -12.45 -1.36 -11.87
C MET A 96 -11.34 -0.34 -12.04
N VAL A 97 -11.13 0.11 -13.26
CA VAL A 97 -10.22 1.21 -13.58
C VAL A 97 -10.97 2.52 -13.38
N ILE A 98 -10.42 3.40 -12.55
CA ILE A 98 -11.01 4.68 -12.20
C ILE A 98 -10.18 5.77 -12.88
N ASP A 99 -10.63 6.22 -14.05
CA ASP A 99 -10.02 7.35 -14.76
C ASP A 99 -10.46 8.67 -14.09
N ASP A 100 -9.55 9.27 -13.34
CA ASP A 100 -9.80 10.50 -12.56
C ASP A 100 -9.73 11.78 -13.41
N GLY A 101 -10.27 11.71 -14.63
CA GLY A 101 -10.32 12.83 -15.57
C GLY A 101 -8.99 13.01 -16.31
N SER A 102 -8.40 11.94 -16.82
CA SER A 102 -7.19 12.00 -17.66
C SER A 102 -7.38 12.86 -18.90
N ASP A 103 -6.31 13.52 -19.29
CA ASP A 103 -6.23 14.30 -20.53
C ASP A 103 -5.70 13.47 -21.70
N ASP A 104 -5.15 12.28 -21.42
CA ASP A 104 -4.63 11.31 -22.37
C ASP A 104 -5.63 10.16 -22.65
N ASP A 105 -5.19 9.14 -23.37
CA ASP A 105 -6.02 7.99 -23.77
C ASP A 105 -6.14 6.91 -22.67
N THR A 106 -5.87 7.22 -21.38
CA THR A 106 -5.89 6.26 -20.27
C THR A 106 -7.15 5.40 -20.27
N ALA A 107 -8.33 6.01 -20.27
CA ALA A 107 -9.61 5.29 -20.24
C ALA A 107 -9.80 4.38 -21.46
N GLN A 108 -9.43 4.86 -22.64
CA GLN A 108 -9.57 4.11 -23.89
C GLN A 108 -8.61 2.92 -23.93
N VAL A 109 -7.35 3.12 -23.53
CA VAL A 109 -6.33 2.07 -23.46
C VAL A 109 -6.74 0.98 -22.44
N ALA A 110 -7.28 1.37 -21.28
CA ALA A 110 -7.77 0.44 -20.28
C ALA A 110 -8.94 -0.40 -20.81
N ALA A 111 -9.92 0.22 -21.47
CA ALA A 111 -11.09 -0.47 -22.03
C ALA A 111 -10.69 -1.44 -23.15
N GLN A 112 -9.76 -1.06 -24.03
CA GLN A 112 -9.28 -1.91 -25.13
C GLN A 112 -8.42 -3.10 -24.63
N ALA A 113 -7.76 -2.96 -23.49
CA ALA A 113 -6.91 -3.99 -22.91
C ALA A 113 -7.71 -5.03 -22.11
N GLY A 114 -8.95 -4.73 -21.71
CA GLY A 114 -9.79 -5.53 -20.83
C GLY A 114 -10.67 -6.55 -21.54
N ASP A 115 -11.28 -7.40 -20.73
CA ASP A 115 -12.38 -8.31 -21.08
C ASP A 115 -13.62 -7.95 -20.25
N GLU A 116 -14.63 -8.85 -20.20
CA GLU A 116 -15.88 -8.66 -19.43
C GLU A 116 -15.70 -8.49 -17.92
N ARG A 117 -14.50 -8.76 -17.39
CA ARG A 117 -14.14 -8.56 -15.98
C ARG A 117 -13.66 -7.13 -15.69
N VAL A 118 -13.44 -6.32 -16.73
CA VAL A 118 -12.88 -4.97 -16.61
C VAL A 118 -13.97 -3.94 -16.83
N GLU A 119 -14.11 -3.03 -15.90
CA GLU A 119 -14.97 -1.87 -15.99
C GLU A 119 -14.13 -0.60 -15.90
N VAL A 120 -14.38 0.36 -16.77
CA VAL A 120 -13.75 1.69 -16.73
C VAL A 120 -14.76 2.72 -16.27
N VAL A 121 -14.50 3.31 -15.10
CA VAL A 121 -15.31 4.38 -14.53
C VAL A 121 -14.60 5.71 -14.79
N ARG A 122 -15.20 6.57 -15.60
CA ARG A 122 -14.63 7.87 -15.92
C ARG A 122 -15.23 8.96 -15.06
N ARG A 123 -14.41 9.55 -14.19
CA ARG A 123 -14.79 10.72 -13.39
C ARG A 123 -14.66 12.00 -14.20
N ARG A 124 -15.48 12.99 -13.88
CA ARG A 124 -15.49 14.31 -14.56
C ARG A 124 -15.55 15.43 -13.54
N PRO A 125 -15.09 16.64 -13.88
CA PRO A 125 -15.31 17.82 -13.05
C PRO A 125 -16.80 18.01 -12.72
N PRO A 126 -17.17 18.44 -11.50
CA PRO A 126 -16.27 18.92 -10.43
C PRO A 126 -15.69 17.81 -9.54
N HIS A 127 -16.00 16.52 -9.80
CA HIS A 127 -15.64 15.41 -8.91
C HIS A 127 -14.28 14.78 -9.25
N ALA A 128 -13.75 14.97 -10.47
CA ALA A 128 -12.44 14.46 -10.87
C ALA A 128 -11.29 15.32 -10.30
N ARG A 129 -10.11 14.72 -10.19
CA ARG A 129 -8.83 15.33 -9.75
C ARG A 129 -8.86 15.89 -8.34
N LEU A 130 -9.65 15.28 -7.46
CA LEU A 130 -9.73 15.64 -6.06
C LEU A 130 -8.81 14.75 -5.16
N GLY A 131 -7.98 13.94 -5.77
CA GLY A 131 -7.06 13.01 -5.12
C GLY A 131 -7.52 11.56 -5.20
N LYS A 132 -6.55 10.64 -4.99
CA LYS A 132 -6.73 9.20 -5.10
C LYS A 132 -7.79 8.68 -4.13
N GLY A 133 -7.79 9.15 -2.87
CA GLY A 133 -8.78 8.75 -1.88
C GLY A 133 -10.22 9.06 -2.31
N GLU A 134 -10.46 10.22 -2.94
CA GLU A 134 -11.78 10.58 -3.48
C GLU A 134 -12.18 9.67 -4.64
N ALA A 135 -11.24 9.31 -5.52
CA ALA A 135 -11.48 8.37 -6.61
C ALA A 135 -11.85 6.99 -6.09
N LEU A 136 -11.13 6.50 -5.07
CA LEU A 136 -11.41 5.22 -4.41
C LEU A 136 -12.76 5.21 -3.69
N ASN A 137 -13.14 6.30 -3.00
CA ASN A 137 -14.43 6.43 -2.34
C ASN A 137 -15.60 6.38 -3.33
N ASP A 138 -15.47 7.05 -4.47
CA ASP A 138 -16.50 7.02 -5.50
C ASP A 138 -16.63 5.62 -6.11
N ALA A 139 -15.52 4.95 -6.39
CA ALA A 139 -15.51 3.57 -6.85
C ALA A 139 -16.14 2.61 -5.81
N LEU A 140 -15.81 2.79 -4.53
CA LEU A 140 -16.41 2.00 -3.45
C LEU A 140 -17.94 2.17 -3.40
N SER A 141 -18.44 3.38 -3.65
CA SER A 141 -19.89 3.63 -3.70
C SER A 141 -20.57 2.81 -4.80
N ILE A 142 -19.90 2.66 -5.96
CA ILE A 142 -20.37 1.81 -7.06
C ILE A 142 -20.35 0.34 -6.67
N VAL A 143 -19.27 -0.15 -6.04
CA VAL A 143 -19.19 -1.52 -5.54
C VAL A 143 -20.30 -1.80 -4.52
N ARG A 144 -20.53 -0.89 -3.57
CA ARG A 144 -21.60 -1.00 -2.57
C ARG A 144 -22.99 -1.07 -3.19
N SER A 145 -23.27 -0.25 -4.18
CA SER A 145 -24.59 -0.22 -4.83
C SER A 145 -24.97 -1.54 -5.51
N ARG A 146 -23.97 -2.39 -5.81
CA ARG A 146 -24.14 -3.70 -6.47
C ARG A 146 -24.17 -4.87 -5.49
N CYS A 147 -23.86 -4.61 -4.22
CA CYS A 147 -23.79 -5.61 -3.18
C CYS A 147 -24.94 -5.45 -2.20
N THR A 148 -25.50 -6.57 -1.74
CA THR A 148 -26.40 -6.58 -0.58
C THR A 148 -25.58 -6.63 0.71
N THR A 149 -26.14 -6.19 1.82
CA THR A 149 -25.50 -6.29 3.15
C THR A 149 -25.08 -7.73 3.47
N ALA A 150 -25.90 -8.72 3.08
CA ALA A 150 -25.58 -10.13 3.27
C ALA A 150 -24.40 -10.62 2.42
N SER A 151 -24.09 -9.95 1.30
CA SER A 151 -22.96 -10.31 0.42
C SER A 151 -21.66 -9.56 0.75
N SER A 152 -21.70 -8.48 1.54
CA SER A 152 -20.53 -7.65 1.83
C SER A 152 -19.40 -8.42 2.53
N SER A 153 -19.72 -9.43 3.32
CA SER A 153 -18.72 -10.33 3.93
C SER A 153 -17.97 -11.21 2.93
N ARG A 154 -18.49 -11.39 1.72
CA ARG A 154 -17.89 -12.19 0.64
C ARG A 154 -17.27 -11.38 -0.47
N VAL A 155 -17.25 -10.07 -0.33
CA VAL A 155 -16.60 -9.15 -1.28
C VAL A 155 -15.32 -8.61 -0.65
N VAL A 156 -14.22 -8.68 -1.38
CA VAL A 156 -12.93 -8.14 -1.01
C VAL A 156 -12.57 -7.06 -2.02
N VAL A 157 -12.26 -5.88 -1.54
CA VAL A 157 -11.83 -4.74 -2.35
C VAL A 157 -10.32 -4.63 -2.24
N GLY A 158 -9.63 -4.72 -3.37
CA GLY A 158 -8.19 -4.52 -3.49
C GLY A 158 -7.91 -3.14 -4.08
N VAL A 159 -6.80 -2.50 -3.68
CA VAL A 159 -6.31 -1.28 -4.32
C VAL A 159 -4.97 -1.57 -4.98
N MET A 160 -4.83 -1.18 -6.24
CA MET A 160 -3.61 -1.35 -7.00
C MET A 160 -3.34 -0.11 -7.86
N ASP A 161 -2.10 0.37 -7.85
CA ASP A 161 -1.67 1.47 -8.71
C ASP A 161 -1.65 1.06 -10.19
N ALA A 162 -1.78 2.03 -11.10
CA ALA A 162 -1.89 1.81 -12.53
C ALA A 162 -0.68 1.08 -13.15
N ASP A 163 0.50 1.25 -12.58
CA ASP A 163 1.76 0.57 -12.96
C ASP A 163 2.03 -0.71 -12.16
N GLY A 164 1.13 -1.04 -11.22
CA GLY A 164 1.23 -2.20 -10.34
C GLY A 164 1.25 -3.52 -11.09
N ARG A 165 1.88 -4.53 -10.46
CA ARG A 165 1.93 -5.91 -10.97
C ARG A 165 1.66 -6.87 -9.84
N LEU A 166 0.63 -7.68 -9.97
CA LEU A 166 0.42 -8.81 -9.07
C LEU A 166 1.20 -10.04 -9.56
N ASP A 167 1.70 -10.79 -8.61
CA ASP A 167 2.18 -12.15 -8.88
C ASP A 167 1.00 -13.01 -9.37
N PRO A 168 1.19 -13.95 -10.31
CA PRO A 168 0.13 -14.83 -10.78
C PRO A 168 -0.62 -15.58 -9.68
N HIS A 169 0.04 -15.90 -8.57
CA HIS A 169 -0.55 -16.58 -7.41
C HIS A 169 -1.15 -15.62 -6.37
N ALA A 170 -1.01 -14.29 -6.56
CA ALA A 170 -1.41 -13.30 -5.57
C ALA A 170 -2.90 -13.42 -5.19
N ILE A 171 -3.78 -13.60 -6.17
CA ILE A 171 -5.23 -13.71 -5.94
C ILE A 171 -5.58 -14.98 -5.14
N GLU A 172 -4.90 -16.08 -5.39
CA GLU A 172 -5.05 -17.32 -4.62
C GLU A 172 -4.62 -17.12 -3.16
N GLU A 173 -3.48 -16.45 -2.94
CA GLU A 173 -3.01 -16.11 -1.58
C GLU A 173 -3.95 -15.15 -0.86
N VAL A 174 -4.52 -14.16 -1.56
CA VAL A 174 -5.58 -13.29 -1.02
C VAL A 174 -6.78 -14.13 -0.59
N ARG A 175 -7.26 -15.05 -1.42
CA ARG A 175 -8.38 -15.93 -1.07
C ARG A 175 -8.10 -16.77 0.18
N ARG A 176 -6.92 -17.36 0.27
CA ARG A 176 -6.48 -18.12 1.46
C ARG A 176 -6.44 -17.24 2.72
N ALA A 177 -5.91 -16.02 2.58
CA ALA A 177 -5.81 -15.10 3.70
C ALA A 177 -7.18 -14.64 4.22
N PHE A 178 -8.18 -14.52 3.34
CA PHE A 178 -9.57 -14.18 3.68
C PHE A 178 -10.47 -15.39 3.96
N ALA A 179 -9.94 -16.61 3.98
CA ALA A 179 -10.75 -17.78 4.34
C ALA A 179 -11.37 -17.64 5.73
N PRO A 180 -10.65 -17.22 6.79
CA PRO A 180 -11.28 -16.90 8.06
C PRO A 180 -12.14 -15.63 7.95
N GLN A 181 -13.37 -15.69 8.45
CA GLN A 181 -14.32 -14.57 8.34
C GLN A 181 -13.92 -13.35 9.17
N GLU A 182 -13.16 -13.55 10.24
CA GLU A 182 -12.63 -12.50 11.11
C GLU A 182 -11.53 -11.66 10.46
N VAL A 183 -10.94 -12.11 9.35
CA VAL A 183 -9.94 -11.34 8.62
C VAL A 183 -10.61 -10.21 7.85
N GLY A 184 -10.48 -8.99 8.35
CA GLY A 184 -11.04 -7.79 7.74
C GLY A 184 -10.15 -7.16 6.67
N ALA A 185 -8.81 -7.25 6.82
CA ALA A 185 -7.86 -6.62 5.91
C ALA A 185 -6.57 -7.43 5.76
N VAL A 186 -5.94 -7.34 4.60
CA VAL A 186 -4.66 -7.99 4.27
C VAL A 186 -3.81 -7.02 3.47
N GLN A 187 -2.59 -6.80 3.91
CA GLN A 187 -1.57 -6.07 3.15
C GLN A 187 -0.62 -7.06 2.49
N MET A 188 -0.49 -7.00 1.19
CA MET A 188 0.52 -7.79 0.48
C MET A 188 1.88 -7.11 0.52
N GLY A 189 2.94 -7.92 0.44
CA GLY A 189 4.30 -7.42 0.31
C GLY A 189 4.52 -6.80 -1.07
N VAL A 190 5.02 -5.56 -1.09
CA VAL A 190 5.38 -4.87 -2.32
C VAL A 190 6.85 -5.10 -2.63
N ARG A 191 7.20 -5.29 -3.90
CA ARG A 191 8.57 -5.45 -4.39
C ARG A 191 8.83 -4.45 -5.52
N ILE A 192 10.05 -3.95 -5.59
CA ILE A 192 10.48 -3.07 -6.68
C ILE A 192 10.72 -3.89 -7.95
N ASN A 193 10.00 -3.56 -9.02
CA ASN A 193 10.06 -4.32 -10.26
C ASN A 193 11.44 -4.28 -10.94
N ASN A 194 12.10 -3.13 -10.95
CA ASN A 194 13.43 -2.92 -11.54
C ASN A 194 14.59 -3.08 -10.54
N ARG A 195 14.40 -3.84 -9.44
CA ARG A 195 15.36 -3.99 -8.34
C ARG A 195 16.76 -4.44 -8.76
N PHE A 196 16.92 -5.05 -9.93
CA PHE A 196 18.22 -5.46 -10.45
C PHE A 196 18.88 -4.41 -11.36
N GLY A 197 18.20 -3.30 -11.65
CA GLY A 197 18.68 -2.28 -12.57
C GLY A 197 19.75 -1.35 -11.99
N SER A 198 19.76 -1.14 -10.67
CA SER A 198 20.74 -0.27 -10.00
C SER A 198 20.89 -0.64 -8.53
N LEU A 199 21.99 -0.14 -7.91
CA LEU A 199 22.21 -0.30 -6.46
C LEU A 199 21.09 0.38 -5.66
N LEU A 200 20.67 1.58 -6.08
CA LEU A 200 19.58 2.30 -5.43
C LEU A 200 18.26 1.52 -5.46
N ALA A 201 17.88 0.94 -6.60
CA ALA A 201 16.70 0.12 -6.73
C ALA A 201 16.75 -1.13 -5.82
N ARG A 202 17.95 -1.73 -5.67
CA ARG A 202 18.16 -2.85 -4.73
C ARG A 202 17.98 -2.44 -3.27
N MET A 203 18.50 -1.27 -2.90
CA MET A 203 18.35 -0.75 -1.54
C MET A 203 16.89 -0.44 -1.22
N GLN A 204 16.16 0.17 -2.14
CA GLN A 204 14.73 0.42 -2.02
C GLN A 204 13.93 -0.90 -1.90
N ASP A 205 14.22 -1.90 -2.74
CA ASP A 205 13.57 -3.21 -2.62
C ASP A 205 13.84 -3.88 -1.27
N MET A 206 15.08 -3.77 -0.77
CA MET A 206 15.44 -4.30 0.55
C MET A 206 14.67 -3.59 1.67
N GLU A 207 14.45 -2.28 1.57
CA GLU A 207 13.64 -1.52 2.52
C GLU A 207 12.20 -2.06 2.56
N PHE A 208 11.55 -2.26 1.40
CA PHE A 208 10.22 -2.86 1.31
C PHE A 208 10.16 -4.28 1.90
N VAL A 209 11.19 -5.10 1.63
CA VAL A 209 11.28 -6.45 2.21
C VAL A 209 11.41 -6.40 3.73
N ILE A 210 12.27 -5.55 4.26
CA ILE A 210 12.43 -5.39 5.72
C ILE A 210 11.11 -4.90 6.33
N PHE A 211 10.48 -3.90 5.71
CA PHE A 211 9.20 -3.40 6.17
C PHE A 211 8.15 -4.52 6.24
N THR A 212 8.01 -5.32 5.19
CA THR A 212 7.03 -6.41 5.14
C THR A 212 7.40 -7.58 6.06
N GLU A 213 8.62 -8.11 5.93
CA GLU A 213 9.02 -9.35 6.60
C GLU A 213 9.37 -9.17 8.09
N VAL A 214 9.73 -7.97 8.51
CA VAL A 214 10.07 -7.70 9.90
C VAL A 214 8.95 -6.89 10.57
N PHE A 215 8.70 -5.67 10.07
CA PHE A 215 7.78 -4.77 10.76
C PHE A 215 6.32 -5.22 10.65
N GLN A 216 5.82 -5.48 9.45
CA GLN A 216 4.41 -5.88 9.28
C GLN A 216 4.12 -7.25 9.91
N ARG A 217 5.03 -8.21 9.78
CA ARG A 217 4.89 -9.51 10.46
C ARG A 217 4.94 -9.39 11.98
N GLY A 218 5.85 -8.56 12.51
CA GLY A 218 5.91 -8.28 13.94
C GLY A 218 4.64 -7.60 14.43
N ARG A 219 4.17 -6.57 13.72
CA ARG A 219 2.95 -5.81 14.03
C ARG A 219 1.69 -6.65 13.96
N ARG A 220 1.64 -7.67 13.10
CA ARG A 220 0.53 -8.64 13.07
C ARG A 220 0.34 -9.33 14.42
N ARG A 221 1.41 -9.65 15.14
CA ARG A 221 1.33 -10.28 16.47
C ARG A 221 0.77 -9.36 17.55
N VAL A 222 0.95 -8.06 17.38
CA VAL A 222 0.42 -7.05 18.31
C VAL A 222 -0.84 -6.36 17.77
N HIS A 223 -1.48 -6.96 16.76
CA HIS A 223 -2.73 -6.49 16.14
C HIS A 223 -2.67 -5.04 15.64
N SER A 224 -1.54 -4.61 15.09
CA SER A 224 -1.27 -3.23 14.65
C SER A 224 -0.67 -3.19 13.24
N VAL A 225 -1.21 -3.98 12.30
CA VAL A 225 -0.78 -3.97 10.90
C VAL A 225 -1.14 -2.64 10.24
N GLY A 226 -0.17 -1.99 9.59
CA GLY A 226 -0.44 -0.83 8.74
C GLY A 226 -0.86 -1.28 7.35
N MET A 227 -1.77 -0.52 6.74
CA MET A 227 -2.18 -0.73 5.36
C MET A 227 -1.49 0.32 4.49
N GLY A 228 -0.84 -0.10 3.40
CA GLY A 228 -0.24 0.81 2.42
C GLY A 228 -1.21 1.12 1.29
N GLY A 229 -1.00 2.21 0.59
CA GLY A 229 -1.86 2.68 -0.52
C GLY A 229 -1.86 1.79 -1.77
N ASN A 230 -0.98 0.77 -1.84
CA ASN A 230 -0.91 -0.19 -2.94
C ASN A 230 -0.90 -1.62 -2.40
N ALA A 231 -1.54 -2.55 -3.12
CA ALA A 231 -1.66 -3.96 -2.77
C ALA A 231 -2.30 -4.22 -1.40
N GLN A 232 -3.17 -3.33 -0.95
CA GLN A 232 -4.06 -3.55 0.19
C GLN A 232 -5.34 -4.25 -0.28
N PHE A 233 -5.82 -5.19 0.52
CA PHE A 233 -7.09 -5.87 0.31
C PHE A 233 -7.92 -5.78 1.57
N VAL A 234 -9.17 -5.35 1.46
CA VAL A 234 -10.05 -5.12 2.60
C VAL A 234 -11.42 -5.74 2.32
N ARG A 235 -11.96 -6.47 3.28
CA ARG A 235 -13.32 -7.01 3.18
C ARG A 235 -14.32 -5.87 3.15
N LEU A 236 -15.30 -5.91 2.26
CA LEU A 236 -16.28 -4.83 2.10
C LEU A 236 -17.02 -4.54 3.41
N SER A 237 -17.37 -5.57 4.19
CA SER A 237 -17.99 -5.38 5.51
C SER A 237 -17.10 -4.62 6.51
N ALA A 238 -15.77 -4.75 6.41
CA ALA A 238 -14.85 -3.97 7.22
C ALA A 238 -14.78 -2.51 6.75
N LEU A 239 -14.79 -2.26 5.42
CA LEU A 239 -14.92 -0.91 4.86
C LEU A 239 -16.26 -0.25 5.24
N ASP A 240 -17.34 -1.02 5.34
CA ASP A 240 -18.64 -0.51 5.76
C ASP A 240 -18.62 -0.02 7.20
N ALA A 241 -17.87 -0.70 8.07
CA ALA A 241 -17.68 -0.28 9.46
C ALA A 241 -16.89 1.03 9.60
N LEU A 242 -16.05 1.39 8.63
CA LEU A 242 -15.29 2.66 8.59
C LEU A 242 -16.12 3.83 8.08
N GLY A 243 -17.35 3.59 7.63
CA GLY A 243 -18.25 4.63 7.13
C GLY A 243 -18.28 4.78 5.60
N PRO A 244 -18.98 5.81 5.10
CA PRO A 244 -19.24 5.93 3.65
C PRO A 244 -18.00 6.27 2.82
N ARG A 245 -17.03 6.97 3.39
CA ARG A 245 -15.81 7.46 2.72
C ARG A 245 -14.58 7.12 3.56
N PRO A 246 -14.11 5.85 3.54
CA PRO A 246 -13.01 5.41 4.39
C PRO A 246 -11.66 6.02 4.00
N TRP A 247 -11.43 6.32 2.72
CA TRP A 247 -10.17 6.98 2.31
C TRP A 247 -10.24 8.49 2.52
N THR A 248 -9.21 9.04 3.15
CA THR A 248 -9.10 10.48 3.42
C THR A 248 -8.53 11.24 2.22
N ARG A 249 -8.53 12.58 2.28
CA ARG A 249 -7.84 13.44 1.31
C ARG A 249 -6.35 13.66 1.66
N SER A 250 -5.78 12.82 2.50
CA SER A 250 -4.37 12.86 2.83
C SER A 250 -3.51 12.55 1.61
N LEU A 251 -2.25 13.01 1.60
CA LEU A 251 -1.25 12.63 0.59
C LEU A 251 -0.90 11.13 0.67
N THR A 252 -1.10 10.54 1.83
CA THR A 252 -1.01 9.09 2.06
C THR A 252 -2.42 8.60 2.35
N GLU A 253 -3.03 7.84 1.44
CA GLU A 253 -4.38 7.27 1.56
C GLU A 253 -4.40 6.01 2.44
N ASP A 254 -3.40 5.85 3.29
CA ASP A 254 -3.23 4.69 4.15
C ASP A 254 -4.15 4.78 5.38
N PHE A 255 -4.62 3.63 5.86
CA PHE A 255 -5.43 3.49 7.07
C PHE A 255 -4.55 3.28 8.31
#